data_95f48a029c1aa99dd9542608405b2cc8
#
_entry.id   95f48a029c1aa99dd9542608405b2cc8
#
_cell.length_a   1.000
_cell.length_b   1.000
_cell.length_c   1.000
_cell.angle_alpha   90.00
_cell.angle_beta   90.00
_cell.angle_gamma   90.00
#
_symmetry.space_group_name_H-M   'P 1'
#
loop_
_entity.id
_entity.type
_entity.pdbx_description
1 polymer ?
#
loop_
_entity_poly.entity_id
_entity_poly.type
_entity_poly.pdbx_seq_one_letter_code
_entity_poly.pdbx_strand_id
1 'polypeptide(L)'
;MILPEELASKSVIPAIRALVVKRLVEEHGMTQQQAAKLLGVTQPAVSKYLHQKRGAAIRLNGIKEVDQATGEIANMVSSRKVKPLEVMSRIEAACTYIKRNRYMCDLHKRLEPGIDIESCHICEQ
;
A
#
# COMPACT_ATOMS: atom_id res chain seq x y z
N MET A 1 22.32 -6.44 -0.28
CA MET A 1 21.74 -5.55 -1.30
C MET A 1 20.23 -5.82 -1.38
N ILE A 2 19.45 -4.77 -1.15
CA ILE A 2 17.98 -4.88 -1.20
C ILE A 2 17.50 -4.13 -2.44
N LEU A 3 16.89 -4.85 -3.38
CA LEU A 3 16.34 -4.22 -4.57
C LEU A 3 15.05 -3.47 -4.24
N PRO A 4 14.76 -2.36 -4.93
CA PRO A 4 13.54 -1.59 -4.66
C PRO A 4 12.27 -2.40 -4.70
N GLU A 5 12.15 -3.37 -5.60
CA GLU A 5 10.95 -4.21 -5.69
C GLU A 5 10.79 -5.14 -4.49
N GLU A 6 11.90 -5.66 -3.96
CA GLU A 6 11.87 -6.46 -2.73
C GLU A 6 11.39 -5.62 -1.55
N LEU A 7 11.91 -4.41 -1.44
CA LEU A 7 11.52 -3.49 -0.37
C LEU A 7 10.06 -3.11 -0.50
N ALA A 8 9.60 -2.76 -1.70
CA ALA A 8 8.23 -2.37 -1.95
C ALA A 8 7.25 -3.49 -1.61
N SER A 9 7.57 -4.74 -1.96
CA SER A 9 6.69 -5.88 -1.67
C SER A 9 6.52 -6.14 -0.18
N LYS A 10 7.49 -5.74 0.63
CA LYS A 10 7.47 -5.93 2.09
C LYS A 10 7.04 -4.69 2.86
N SER A 11 6.90 -3.55 2.22
CA SER A 11 6.61 -2.28 2.88
C SER A 11 5.46 -1.51 2.23
N VAL A 12 5.66 -1.03 1.02
CA VAL A 12 4.72 -0.14 0.32
C VAL A 12 3.41 -0.87 0.00
N ILE A 13 3.50 -2.06 -0.60
CA ILE A 13 2.32 -2.81 -1.01
C ILE A 13 1.45 -3.20 0.19
N PRO A 14 2.01 -3.79 1.27
CA PRO A 14 1.21 -4.07 2.46
C PRO A 14 0.63 -2.80 3.10
N ALA A 15 1.37 -1.69 3.08
CA ALA A 15 0.87 -0.44 3.66
C ALA A 15 -0.32 0.12 2.89
N ILE A 16 -0.29 0.07 1.55
CA ILE A 16 -1.44 0.49 0.73
C ILE A 16 -2.64 -0.41 0.99
N ARG A 17 -2.44 -1.72 1.04
CA ARG A 17 -3.52 -2.66 1.36
C ARG A 17 -4.12 -2.38 2.73
N ALA A 18 -3.29 -2.08 3.73
CA ALA A 18 -3.76 -1.75 5.07
C ALA A 18 -4.63 -0.50 5.07
N LEU A 19 -4.23 0.54 4.34
CA LEU A 19 -5.01 1.77 4.23
C LEU A 19 -6.36 1.53 3.54
N VAL A 20 -6.39 0.75 2.47
CA VAL A 20 -7.63 0.40 1.77
C VAL A 20 -8.55 -0.44 2.66
N VAL A 21 -8.02 -1.46 3.31
CA VAL A 21 -8.77 -2.31 4.24
C VAL A 21 -9.41 -1.48 5.35
N LYS A 22 -8.63 -0.58 5.94
CA LYS A 22 -9.12 0.29 7.02
C LYS A 22 -10.32 1.12 6.55
N ARG A 23 -10.25 1.69 5.36
CA ARG A 23 -11.35 2.47 4.80
C ARG A 23 -12.58 1.60 4.50
N LEU A 24 -12.38 0.41 3.95
CA LEU A 24 -13.49 -0.52 3.66
C LEU A 24 -14.24 -0.89 4.93
N VAL A 25 -13.53 -1.18 6.01
CA VAL A 25 -14.14 -1.59 7.27
C VAL A 25 -14.73 -0.39 8.00
N GLU A 26 -13.97 0.69 8.17
CA GLU A 26 -14.37 1.83 9.00
C GLU A 26 -15.31 2.80 8.28
N GLU A 27 -15.12 3.06 7.00
CA GLU A 27 -15.91 4.03 6.26
C GLU A 27 -17.04 3.41 5.45
N HIS A 28 -16.85 2.18 4.95
CA HIS A 28 -17.86 1.50 4.13
C HIS A 28 -18.62 0.39 4.89
N GLY A 29 -18.34 0.22 6.17
CA GLY A 29 -19.06 -0.72 7.03
C GLY A 29 -18.92 -2.19 6.68
N MET A 30 -17.87 -2.56 5.94
CA MET A 30 -17.66 -3.95 5.54
C MET A 30 -17.15 -4.79 6.69
N THR A 31 -17.55 -6.07 6.70
CA THR A 31 -16.92 -7.06 7.56
C THR A 31 -15.53 -7.39 7.02
N GLN A 32 -14.69 -7.96 7.88
CA GLN A 32 -13.36 -8.40 7.45
C GLN A 32 -13.44 -9.44 6.33
N GLN A 33 -14.42 -10.35 6.38
CA GLN A 33 -14.61 -11.35 5.34
C GLN A 33 -15.01 -10.72 4.00
N GLN A 34 -15.88 -9.72 4.03
CA GLN A 34 -16.29 -9.01 2.81
C GLN A 34 -15.11 -8.29 2.17
N ALA A 35 -14.33 -7.57 2.98
CA ALA A 35 -13.14 -6.86 2.48
C ALA A 35 -12.12 -7.85 1.90
N ALA A 36 -11.88 -8.97 2.58
CA ALA A 36 -10.96 -10.00 2.13
C ALA A 36 -11.37 -10.55 0.76
N LYS A 37 -12.64 -10.86 0.59
CA LYS A 37 -13.17 -11.40 -0.66
C LYS A 37 -12.99 -10.41 -1.82
N LEU A 38 -13.32 -9.14 -1.58
CA LEU A 38 -13.25 -8.11 -2.62
C LEU A 38 -11.81 -7.77 -3.01
N LEU A 39 -10.87 -7.86 -2.07
CA LEU A 39 -9.45 -7.57 -2.33
C LEU A 39 -8.65 -8.80 -2.76
N GLY A 40 -9.25 -9.98 -2.76
CA GLY A 40 -8.54 -11.20 -3.13
C GLY A 40 -7.48 -11.62 -2.12
N VAL A 41 -7.67 -11.31 -0.85
CA VAL A 41 -6.78 -11.71 0.25
C VAL A 41 -7.55 -12.55 1.27
N THR A 42 -6.85 -13.10 2.26
CA THR A 42 -7.49 -13.90 3.31
C THR A 42 -8.04 -13.00 4.43
N GLN A 43 -9.04 -13.52 5.16
CA GLN A 43 -9.57 -12.80 6.32
C GLN A 43 -8.50 -12.60 7.41
N PRO A 44 -7.63 -13.59 7.72
CA PRO A 44 -6.51 -13.34 8.64
C PRO A 44 -5.56 -12.22 8.18
N ALA A 45 -5.34 -12.08 6.87
CA ALA A 45 -4.54 -10.97 6.34
C ALA A 45 -5.22 -9.63 6.63
N VAL A 46 -6.53 -9.53 6.39
CA VAL A 46 -7.31 -8.33 6.69
C VAL A 46 -7.19 -7.97 8.18
N SER A 47 -7.34 -8.96 9.06
CA SER A 47 -7.18 -8.76 10.51
C SER A 47 -5.80 -8.21 10.86
N LYS A 48 -4.74 -8.74 10.25
CA LYS A 48 -3.37 -8.27 10.49
C LYS A 48 -3.18 -6.83 10.01
N TYR A 49 -3.79 -6.45 8.89
CA TYR A 49 -3.73 -5.06 8.42
C TYR A 49 -4.43 -4.11 9.40
N LEU A 50 -5.62 -4.49 9.90
CA LEU A 50 -6.39 -3.66 10.83
C LEU A 50 -5.67 -3.48 12.17
N HIS A 51 -4.98 -4.52 12.65
CA HIS A 51 -4.25 -4.48 13.92
C HIS A 51 -2.79 -4.03 13.75
N GLN A 52 -2.43 -3.53 12.57
CA GLN A 52 -1.09 -3.03 12.24
C GLN A 52 0.05 -4.04 12.45
N LYS A 53 -0.26 -5.32 12.39
CA LYS A 53 0.74 -6.40 12.40
C LYS A 53 1.33 -6.64 11.01
N ARG A 54 0.73 -6.04 10.00
CA ARG A 54 1.18 -6.08 8.61
C ARG A 54 0.88 -4.71 7.99
N GLY A 55 1.79 -4.23 7.13
CA GLY A 55 1.62 -2.92 6.49
C GLY A 55 2.07 -1.73 7.34
N ALA A 56 2.79 -1.97 8.45
CA ALA A 56 3.27 -0.92 9.35
C ALA A 56 4.77 -0.61 9.15
N ALA A 57 5.44 -1.26 8.20
CA ALA A 57 6.88 -1.06 7.99
C ALA A 57 7.22 0.34 7.45
N ILE A 58 6.28 0.98 6.78
CA ILE A 58 6.45 2.32 6.24
C ILE A 58 5.21 3.15 6.58
N ARG A 59 5.43 4.43 6.91
CA ARG A 59 4.33 5.36 7.20
C ARG A 59 3.97 6.13 5.94
N LEU A 60 2.72 5.97 5.51
CA LEU A 60 2.16 6.69 4.36
C LEU A 60 1.06 7.66 4.77
N ASN A 61 0.72 7.71 6.06
CA ASN A 61 -0.30 8.61 6.60
C ASN A 61 0.13 10.06 6.42
N GLY A 62 -0.82 10.91 6.03
CA GLY A 62 -0.56 12.34 5.86
C GLY A 62 0.00 12.71 4.48
N ILE A 63 0.27 11.72 3.62
CA ILE A 63 0.60 12.00 2.22
C ILE A 63 -0.71 12.16 1.47
N LYS A 64 -1.03 13.39 1.09
CA LYS A 64 -2.31 13.75 0.49
C LYS A 64 -2.68 12.87 -0.70
N GLU A 65 -1.72 12.65 -1.60
CA GLU A 65 -1.95 11.88 -2.82
C GLU A 65 -2.20 10.41 -2.53
N VAL A 66 -1.57 9.87 -1.50
CA VAL A 66 -1.79 8.49 -1.05
C VAL A 66 -3.15 8.37 -0.39
N ASP A 67 -3.51 9.32 0.48
CA ASP A 67 -4.82 9.34 1.13
C ASP A 67 -5.94 9.40 0.09
N GLN A 68 -5.79 10.24 -0.91
CA GLN A 68 -6.74 10.37 -2.01
C GLN A 68 -6.84 9.08 -2.82
N ALA A 69 -5.71 8.50 -3.19
CA ALA A 69 -5.67 7.27 -3.99
C ALA A 69 -6.30 6.09 -3.24
N THR A 70 -5.98 5.91 -1.97
CA THR A 70 -6.54 4.81 -1.18
C THR A 70 -8.03 4.99 -0.93
N GLY A 71 -8.49 6.23 -0.77
CA GLY A 71 -9.91 6.54 -0.68
C GLY A 71 -10.66 6.19 -1.96
N GLU A 72 -10.12 6.54 -3.11
CA GLU A 72 -10.69 6.20 -4.41
C GLU A 72 -10.73 4.69 -4.63
N ILE A 73 -9.66 3.99 -4.29
CA ILE A 73 -9.62 2.53 -4.40
C ILE A 73 -10.69 1.89 -3.52
N ALA A 74 -10.84 2.36 -2.29
CA ALA A 74 -11.88 1.84 -1.40
C ALA A 74 -13.28 2.09 -1.95
N ASN A 75 -13.53 3.26 -2.52
CA ASN A 75 -14.81 3.57 -3.17
C ASN A 75 -15.07 2.64 -4.36
N MET A 76 -14.07 2.41 -5.19
CA MET A 76 -14.19 1.50 -6.34
C MET A 76 -14.52 0.08 -5.88
N VAL A 77 -13.79 -0.42 -4.90
CA VAL A 77 -13.99 -1.77 -4.36
C VAL A 77 -15.36 -1.90 -3.73
N SER A 78 -15.81 -0.90 -2.98
CA SER A 78 -17.10 -0.92 -2.30
C SER A 78 -18.29 -0.90 -3.27
N SER A 79 -18.10 -0.36 -4.46
CA SER A 79 -19.14 -0.34 -5.49
C SER A 79 -19.48 -1.75 -6.00
N ARG A 80 -18.56 -2.70 -5.85
CA ARG A 80 -18.67 -4.10 -6.30
C ARG A 80 -18.87 -4.26 -7.80
N LYS A 81 -18.75 -3.17 -8.56
CA LYS A 81 -18.88 -3.15 -10.02
C LYS A 81 -17.55 -3.04 -10.74
N VAL A 82 -16.48 -2.75 -10.01
CA VAL A 82 -15.15 -2.58 -10.58
C VAL A 82 -14.52 -3.95 -10.85
N LYS A 83 -13.79 -4.02 -11.95
CA LYS A 83 -13.05 -5.25 -12.31
C LYS A 83 -11.78 -5.34 -11.46
N PRO A 84 -11.37 -6.56 -11.05
CA PRO A 84 -10.12 -6.73 -10.29
C PRO A 84 -8.89 -6.09 -10.96
N LEU A 85 -8.85 -6.12 -12.29
CA LEU A 85 -7.74 -5.54 -13.05
C LEU A 85 -7.65 -4.02 -12.87
N GLU A 86 -8.78 -3.34 -12.75
CA GLU A 86 -8.80 -1.90 -12.50
C GLU A 86 -8.30 -1.57 -11.11
N VAL A 87 -8.67 -2.36 -10.11
CA VAL A 87 -8.17 -2.20 -8.74
C VAL A 87 -6.67 -2.41 -8.70
N MET A 88 -6.19 -3.48 -9.35
CA MET A 88 -4.76 -3.77 -9.45
C MET A 88 -3.99 -2.60 -10.07
N SER A 89 -4.51 -2.05 -11.16
CA SER A 89 -3.89 -0.91 -11.85
C SER A 89 -3.78 0.31 -10.95
N ARG A 90 -4.81 0.58 -10.15
CA ARG A 90 -4.79 1.72 -9.22
C ARG A 90 -3.83 1.53 -8.07
N ILE A 91 -3.74 0.31 -7.54
CA ILE A 91 -2.75 -0.01 -6.49
C ILE A 91 -1.34 0.15 -7.05
N GLU A 92 -1.09 -0.36 -8.26
CA GLU A 92 0.20 -0.25 -8.91
C GLU A 92 0.59 1.22 -9.13
N ALA A 93 -0.35 2.05 -9.56
CA ALA A 93 -0.12 3.48 -9.74
C ALA A 93 0.26 4.17 -8.42
N ALA A 94 -0.40 3.81 -7.32
CA ALA A 94 -0.07 4.34 -6.00
C ALA A 94 1.33 3.92 -5.55
N CYS A 95 1.71 2.67 -5.81
CA CYS A 95 3.07 2.19 -5.51
C CYS A 95 4.11 2.96 -6.31
N THR A 96 3.86 3.18 -7.59
CA THR A 96 4.76 3.93 -8.48
C THR A 96 4.93 5.37 -7.97
N TYR A 97 3.84 6.01 -7.58
CA TYR A 97 3.88 7.36 -7.01
C TYR A 97 4.79 7.41 -5.78
N ILE A 98 4.61 6.47 -4.85
CA ILE A 98 5.39 6.43 -3.61
C ILE A 98 6.88 6.24 -3.90
N LYS A 99 7.22 5.34 -4.81
CA LYS A 99 8.62 5.10 -5.19
C LYS A 99 9.24 6.31 -5.87
N ARG A 100 8.56 6.90 -6.85
CA ARG A 100 9.08 8.04 -7.61
C ARG A 100 9.28 9.28 -6.76
N ASN A 101 8.46 9.46 -5.74
CA ASN A 101 8.56 10.61 -4.84
C ASN A 101 9.43 10.33 -3.62
N ARG A 102 10.23 9.26 -3.66
CA ARG A 102 11.28 8.92 -2.69
C ARG A 102 10.74 8.64 -1.28
N TYR A 103 9.48 8.31 -1.12
CA TYR A 103 8.91 8.00 0.20
C TYR A 103 9.42 6.70 0.79
N MET A 104 10.02 5.83 -0.04
CA MET A 104 10.58 4.55 0.41
C MET A 104 12.06 4.66 0.78
N CYS A 105 12.72 5.75 0.42
CA CYS A 105 14.16 5.88 0.54
C CYS A 105 14.66 5.88 1.99
N ASP A 106 13.96 6.52 2.90
CA ASP A 106 14.35 6.53 4.31
C ASP A 106 14.35 5.12 4.90
N LEU A 107 13.34 4.33 4.58
CA LEU A 107 13.28 2.94 5.01
C LEU A 107 14.44 2.14 4.41
N HIS A 108 14.71 2.33 3.12
CA HIS A 108 15.80 1.66 2.44
C HIS A 108 17.14 1.96 3.12
N LYS A 109 17.39 3.22 3.44
CA LYS A 109 18.61 3.64 4.13
C LYS A 109 18.73 3.01 5.53
N ARG A 110 17.62 2.91 6.24
CA ARG A 110 17.63 2.29 7.57
C ARG A 110 17.97 0.80 7.51
N LEU A 111 17.44 0.10 6.50
CA LEU A 111 17.67 -1.34 6.36
C LEU A 111 19.00 -1.67 5.69
N GLU A 112 19.53 -0.75 4.92
CA GLU A 112 20.82 -0.93 4.22
C GLU A 112 21.67 0.34 4.41
N PRO A 113 22.31 0.52 5.59
CA PRO A 113 23.01 1.78 5.91
C PRO A 113 24.15 2.12 4.95
N GLY A 114 24.70 1.14 4.24
CA GLY A 114 25.79 1.38 3.29
C GLY A 114 25.34 1.96 1.95
N ILE A 115 24.04 2.05 1.69
CA ILE A 115 23.57 2.57 0.41
C ILE A 115 23.75 4.09 0.34
N ASP A 116 24.23 4.58 -0.83
CA ASP A 116 24.30 6.01 -1.10
C ASP A 116 22.95 6.49 -1.62
N ILE A 117 22.04 6.74 -0.68
CA ILE A 117 20.64 7.06 -1.01
C ILE A 117 20.49 8.42 -1.69
N GLU A 118 21.39 9.36 -1.42
CA GLU A 118 21.33 10.70 -1.99
C GLU A 118 21.61 10.67 -3.50
N SER A 119 22.52 9.78 -3.92
CA SER A 119 22.87 9.62 -5.34
C SER A 119 21.98 8.61 -6.06
N CYS A 120 21.09 7.94 -5.34
CA CYS A 120 20.24 6.91 -5.94
C CYS A 120 18.99 7.53 -6.56
N HIS A 121 18.77 7.25 -7.84
CA HIS A 121 17.60 7.70 -8.59
C HIS A 121 16.86 6.54 -9.28
N ILE A 122 17.09 5.31 -8.81
CA ILE A 122 16.52 4.11 -9.44
C ILE A 122 15.01 4.13 -9.45
N CYS A 123 14.39 4.50 -8.32
CA CYS A 123 12.93 4.51 -8.18
C CYS A 123 12.24 5.67 -8.89
N GLU A 124 13.00 6.65 -9.35
CA GLU A 124 12.48 7.83 -10.04
C GLU A 124 12.31 7.60 -11.55
N GLN A 125 12.80 6.50 -12.04
CA GLN A 125 12.77 6.16 -13.47
C GLN A 125 11.44 5.57 -13.92
#